data_88300cc9ed74ffd716a163b7a325ebb8
#
_entry.id   88300cc9ed74ffd716a163b7a325ebb8
#
_cell.length_a   1.000
_cell.length_b   1.000
_cell.length_c   1.000
_cell.angle_alpha   90.00
_cell.angle_beta   90.00
_cell.angle_gamma   90.00
#
_symmetry.space_group_name_H-M   'P 1'
#
loop_
_entity.id
_entity.type
_entity.pdbx_description
1 polymer ?
#
loop_
_entity_poly.entity_id
_entity_poly.type
_entity_poly.pdbx_seq_one_letter_code
_entity_poly.pdbx_strand_id
1 'polypeptide(L)'
;MKKSFAILLSATLLGGAVSAFAAPGLTVSGTDLLYNGKKIFFSGTNLAWSDYNSDVGDSPLNENAWSKAVEGTRAAGGNAIRWWLFNNMSQSPTIDQTTHLVTGPKENTIANMKKALDIAEEYGVMVSMCLFSHNLMEPNQWGLYNEKLDITANEKLFEDEGTKAFIDNVLVPVVKAIGNHNALMTWEVFNEPEGMTSVGWTTKKLDKSVLQKFTNKIAAAIHTTNPELLVSTGSVNIQYQSWWNDSELIAAGGEANGTLDFFQTHYYPYYQNDDVSPFVNTAAQMAAKYNYDSKPMIIGEFPASGWKGDTYTASMAAKTQISTEECYRKAFDGGYAGALAWQYIGDKTESNFGGYTYTIDPALEAMTALAASEEASIKIKDVTISQEGGDGKMSVTYGGDNAQIEYQKTWDLSKASTFTFEATNKGASDAQLHLIFKLTDAWTWTPVNDDAGACVVPAGESVTCSFDISSFADRNKTLSVVVANYAAGYTGTILYDNFKAGDQVLWDFNSDKYDAFSRGFENTEEMIPEIKIVFDGTTAIGNTAQQTASTRPTFSIQNTTISLTTANAGNVSVDVFSMNGKRIATLYKGNIAAGSYSFSLENMPKGSYIVRVMGAGITATQPVLVK
;
A
#
# COMPACT_ATOMS: atom_id res chain seq x y z
N MET A 1 43.61 -55.25 35.06
CA MET A 1 43.19 -53.91 35.45
C MET A 1 43.56 -52.93 34.36
N LYS A 2 42.60 -52.62 33.48
CA LYS A 2 42.77 -51.59 32.41
C LYS A 2 41.74 -50.49 32.74
N LYS A 3 42.23 -49.30 33.11
CA LYS A 3 41.42 -48.10 33.32
C LYS A 3 41.26 -47.41 31.98
N SER A 4 40.01 -47.34 31.50
CA SER A 4 39.62 -46.51 30.37
C SER A 4 39.34 -45.09 30.86
N PHE A 5 40.01 -44.09 30.28
CA PHE A 5 39.71 -42.67 30.46
C PHE A 5 38.70 -42.28 29.36
N ALA A 6 37.54 -41.84 29.78
CA ALA A 6 36.56 -41.18 28.90
C ALA A 6 36.87 -39.69 28.89
N ILE A 7 37.18 -39.16 27.71
CA ILE A 7 37.31 -37.72 27.44
C ILE A 7 35.94 -37.21 27.09
N LEU A 8 35.41 -36.37 27.96
CA LEU A 8 34.19 -35.58 27.68
C LEU A 8 34.59 -34.38 26.81
N LEU A 9 34.16 -34.40 25.56
CA LEU A 9 34.27 -33.25 24.68
C LEU A 9 33.01 -32.37 24.91
N SER A 10 33.18 -31.28 25.61
CA SER A 10 32.15 -30.23 25.70
C SER A 10 32.19 -29.39 24.42
N ALA A 11 31.24 -29.61 23.54
CA ALA A 11 30.95 -28.71 22.42
C ALA A 11 30.20 -27.49 22.95
N THR A 12 30.87 -26.37 23.06
CA THR A 12 30.24 -25.05 23.25
C THR A 12 29.59 -24.66 21.94
N LEU A 13 28.27 -24.81 21.85
CA LEU A 13 27.48 -24.16 20.81
C LEU A 13 27.53 -22.65 21.08
N LEU A 14 28.28 -21.91 20.26
CA LEU A 14 28.06 -20.50 20.06
C LEU A 14 26.74 -20.36 19.27
N GLY A 15 25.66 -20.18 20.02
CA GLY A 15 24.39 -19.73 19.45
C GLY A 15 24.55 -18.28 19.03
N GLY A 16 24.86 -18.06 17.73
CA GLY A 16 24.60 -16.77 17.11
C GLY A 16 23.09 -16.55 17.20
N ALA A 17 22.67 -15.48 17.87
CA ALA A 17 21.30 -15.01 17.81
C ALA A 17 21.01 -14.66 16.34
N VAL A 18 20.37 -15.57 15.63
CA VAL A 18 19.68 -15.24 14.40
C VAL A 18 18.52 -14.36 14.86
N SER A 19 18.56 -13.08 14.53
CA SER A 19 17.40 -12.22 14.64
C SER A 19 16.27 -12.93 13.92
N ALA A 20 15.31 -13.47 14.66
CA ALA A 20 14.09 -13.99 14.07
C ALA A 20 13.39 -12.76 13.46
N PHE A 21 13.46 -12.63 12.15
CA PHE A 21 12.56 -11.75 11.42
C PHE A 21 11.15 -12.26 11.73
N ALA A 22 10.23 -11.34 12.08
CA ALA A 22 8.84 -11.71 12.20
C ALA A 22 8.41 -12.34 10.87
N ALA A 23 7.75 -13.50 10.90
CA ALA A 23 7.25 -14.12 9.70
C ALA A 23 6.31 -13.14 8.99
N PRO A 24 6.38 -12.98 7.65
CA PRO A 24 5.42 -12.16 6.93
C PRO A 24 4.03 -12.68 7.24
N GLY A 25 3.09 -11.76 7.49
CA GLY A 25 1.71 -12.13 7.79
C GLY A 25 1.03 -12.90 6.64
N LEU A 26 1.59 -12.83 5.42
CA LEU A 26 1.06 -13.48 4.22
C LEU A 26 1.76 -14.80 3.93
N THR A 27 0.97 -15.86 3.80
CA THR A 27 1.44 -17.23 3.50
C THR A 27 0.53 -17.91 2.49
N VAL A 28 0.98 -19.05 1.93
CA VAL A 28 0.22 -19.88 1.00
C VAL A 28 -0.22 -21.17 1.67
N SER A 29 -1.47 -21.58 1.46
CA SER A 29 -2.00 -22.88 1.89
C SER A 29 -2.91 -23.48 0.81
N GLY A 30 -2.39 -24.43 0.06
CA GLY A 30 -3.11 -25.00 -1.08
C GLY A 30 -3.40 -23.94 -2.15
N THR A 31 -4.68 -23.71 -2.41
CA THR A 31 -5.15 -22.67 -3.37
C THR A 31 -5.53 -21.35 -2.69
N ASP A 32 -5.23 -21.19 -1.41
CA ASP A 32 -5.57 -19.99 -0.65
C ASP A 32 -4.33 -19.17 -0.27
N LEU A 33 -4.47 -17.87 -0.28
CA LEU A 33 -3.58 -16.94 0.40
C LEU A 33 -4.13 -16.70 1.81
N LEU A 34 -3.24 -16.75 2.80
CA LEU A 34 -3.60 -16.55 4.19
C LEU A 34 -2.84 -15.34 4.73
N TYR A 35 -3.54 -14.41 5.37
CA TYR A 35 -2.95 -13.32 6.14
C TYR A 35 -3.17 -13.58 7.63
N ASN A 36 -2.08 -13.69 8.38
CA ASN A 36 -2.11 -14.09 9.79
C ASN A 36 -2.92 -15.39 10.03
N GLY A 37 -2.75 -16.36 9.13
CA GLY A 37 -3.42 -17.66 9.19
C GLY A 37 -4.89 -17.66 8.75
N LYS A 38 -5.47 -16.52 8.38
CA LYS A 38 -6.85 -16.40 7.88
C LYS A 38 -6.85 -16.21 6.36
N LYS A 39 -7.81 -16.88 5.69
CA LYS A 39 -7.99 -16.71 4.25
C LYS A 39 -8.28 -15.26 3.92
N ILE A 40 -7.53 -14.72 2.94
CA ILE A 40 -7.70 -13.35 2.47
C ILE A 40 -8.01 -13.34 0.97
N PHE A 41 -8.85 -12.39 0.56
CA PHE A 41 -9.07 -12.04 -0.84
C PHE A 41 -8.44 -10.66 -1.11
N PHE A 42 -7.56 -10.58 -2.11
CA PHE A 42 -6.95 -9.32 -2.50
C PHE A 42 -7.86 -8.55 -3.46
N SER A 43 -8.53 -7.54 -2.92
CA SER A 43 -9.33 -6.59 -3.69
C SER A 43 -8.50 -5.32 -3.89
N GLY A 44 -8.23 -4.95 -5.14
CA GLY A 44 -7.28 -3.86 -5.35
C GLY A 44 -7.24 -3.30 -6.76
N THR A 45 -6.20 -2.51 -6.99
CA THR A 45 -5.98 -1.78 -8.23
C THR A 45 -4.55 -1.94 -8.72
N ASN A 46 -4.31 -1.56 -9.98
CA ASN A 46 -2.97 -1.32 -10.49
C ASN A 46 -2.64 0.17 -10.43
N LEU A 47 -1.44 0.50 -10.00
CA LEU A 47 -0.76 1.75 -10.29
C LEU A 47 0.58 1.37 -10.91
N ALA A 48 0.63 1.28 -12.25
CA ALA A 48 1.85 0.87 -12.91
C ALA A 48 3.00 1.81 -12.54
N TRP A 49 2.76 3.11 -12.51
CA TRP A 49 3.74 4.11 -12.08
C TRP A 49 3.05 5.29 -11.39
N SER A 50 3.68 5.83 -10.36
CA SER A 50 3.34 7.13 -9.81
C SER A 50 3.93 8.27 -10.66
N ASP A 51 5.08 8.00 -11.31
CA ASP A 51 5.67 8.82 -12.36
C ASP A 51 6.28 7.87 -13.42
N TYR A 52 5.78 7.96 -14.66
CA TYR A 52 6.04 6.98 -15.72
C TYR A 52 7.49 6.46 -15.73
N ASN A 53 7.64 5.15 -15.46
CA ASN A 53 8.88 4.37 -15.55
C ASN A 53 10.09 4.91 -14.73
N SER A 54 9.89 5.90 -13.84
CA SER A 54 10.96 6.54 -13.07
C SER A 54 10.86 6.38 -11.56
N ASP A 55 9.82 5.72 -11.06
CA ASP A 55 9.56 5.58 -9.63
C ASP A 55 10.73 4.98 -8.83
N VAL A 56 11.53 4.11 -9.44
CA VAL A 56 12.70 3.47 -8.81
C VAL A 56 14.03 3.91 -9.45
N GLY A 57 14.05 5.10 -10.05
CA GLY A 57 15.19 5.71 -10.70
C GLY A 57 16.02 6.62 -9.79
N ASP A 58 16.52 7.71 -10.39
CA ASP A 58 17.35 8.71 -9.71
C ASP A 58 16.52 9.83 -9.05
N SER A 59 15.24 9.97 -9.41
CA SER A 59 14.31 10.95 -8.83
C SER A 59 13.64 10.39 -7.57
N PRO A 60 13.26 11.26 -6.61
CA PRO A 60 12.39 10.84 -5.50
C PRO A 60 11.04 10.31 -6.00
N LEU A 61 10.45 9.38 -5.26
CA LEU A 61 9.09 8.88 -5.51
C LEU A 61 8.09 10.05 -5.56
N ASN A 62 7.16 10.00 -6.50
CA ASN A 62 6.00 10.89 -6.48
C ASN A 62 5.02 10.46 -5.39
N GLU A 63 5.36 10.81 -4.13
CA GLU A 63 4.59 10.42 -2.94
C GLU A 63 3.12 10.84 -3.02
N ASN A 64 2.83 11.96 -3.71
CA ASN A 64 1.46 12.45 -3.85
C ASN A 64 0.59 11.53 -4.70
N ALA A 65 1.08 11.12 -5.86
CA ALA A 65 0.36 10.21 -6.74
C ALA A 65 0.25 8.82 -6.11
N TRP A 66 1.33 8.36 -5.45
CA TRP A 66 1.37 7.09 -4.74
C TRP A 66 0.35 7.06 -3.59
N SER A 67 0.41 8.03 -2.68
CA SER A 67 -0.50 8.13 -1.53
C SER A 67 -1.97 8.21 -1.96
N LYS A 68 -2.28 8.97 -3.01
CA LYS A 68 -3.64 9.09 -3.53
C LYS A 68 -4.20 7.75 -4.01
N ALA A 69 -3.39 6.94 -4.71
CA ALA A 69 -3.82 5.64 -5.18
C ALA A 69 -4.00 4.64 -4.03
N VAL A 70 -3.07 4.63 -3.08
CA VAL A 70 -3.14 3.78 -1.86
C VAL A 70 -4.35 4.15 -1.02
N GLU A 71 -4.53 5.44 -0.74
CA GLU A 71 -5.66 5.97 0.03
C GLU A 71 -6.99 5.68 -0.65
N GLY A 72 -7.10 5.94 -1.97
CA GLY A 72 -8.31 5.66 -2.74
C GLY A 72 -8.67 4.17 -2.75
N THR A 73 -7.67 3.30 -2.94
CA THR A 73 -7.87 1.84 -2.86
C THR A 73 -8.35 1.43 -1.47
N ARG A 74 -7.73 1.94 -0.41
CA ARG A 74 -8.13 1.63 0.97
C ARG A 74 -9.50 2.18 1.32
N ALA A 75 -9.81 3.42 0.95
CA ALA A 75 -11.11 4.05 1.19
C ALA A 75 -12.25 3.26 0.55
N ALA A 76 -11.99 2.63 -0.59
CA ALA A 76 -12.91 1.72 -1.27
C ALA A 76 -12.98 0.30 -0.63
N GLY A 77 -12.33 0.07 0.50
CA GLY A 77 -12.28 -1.23 1.16
C GLY A 77 -11.28 -2.22 0.54
N GLY A 78 -10.45 -1.77 -0.40
CA GLY A 78 -9.40 -2.57 -1.00
C GLY A 78 -8.18 -2.72 -0.09
N ASN A 79 -7.31 -3.67 -0.44
CA ASN A 79 -6.15 -4.06 0.37
C ASN A 79 -4.90 -4.39 -0.46
N ALA A 80 -4.91 -4.15 -1.77
CA ALA A 80 -3.77 -4.42 -2.64
C ALA A 80 -3.58 -3.39 -3.74
N ILE A 81 -2.31 -3.11 -4.06
CA ILE A 81 -1.88 -2.36 -5.26
C ILE A 81 -0.78 -3.16 -5.96
N ARG A 82 -0.85 -3.21 -7.30
CA ARG A 82 0.22 -3.76 -8.13
C ARG A 82 1.02 -2.62 -8.76
N TRP A 83 2.35 -2.66 -8.61
CA TRP A 83 3.30 -1.60 -8.95
C TRP A 83 4.46 -2.14 -9.78
N TRP A 84 4.86 -1.44 -10.88
CA TRP A 84 5.93 -1.84 -11.76
C TRP A 84 7.23 -1.08 -11.44
N LEU A 85 8.34 -1.81 -11.41
CA LEU A 85 9.62 -1.28 -10.97
C LEU A 85 10.55 -0.94 -12.14
N PHE A 86 11.24 -1.95 -12.69
CA PHE A 86 12.26 -1.73 -13.72
C PHE A 86 11.68 -1.75 -15.14
N ASN A 87 10.48 -2.27 -15.31
CA ASN A 87 9.72 -2.33 -16.55
C ASN A 87 10.55 -2.77 -17.78
N ASN A 88 11.08 -1.82 -18.55
CA ASN A 88 11.87 -2.02 -19.77
C ASN A 88 13.37 -1.66 -19.60
N MET A 89 13.83 -1.40 -18.39
CA MET A 89 15.17 -0.96 -18.01
C MET A 89 15.64 0.38 -18.61
N SER A 90 14.75 1.20 -19.17
CA SER A 90 15.15 2.49 -19.74
C SER A 90 15.60 3.52 -18.70
N GLN A 91 15.05 3.46 -17.48
CA GLN A 91 15.32 4.41 -16.41
C GLN A 91 16.10 3.78 -15.23
N SER A 92 15.87 2.52 -14.98
CA SER A 92 16.47 1.75 -13.88
C SER A 92 16.51 0.27 -14.29
N PRO A 93 17.49 -0.52 -13.88
CA PRO A 93 18.68 -0.21 -13.06
C PRO A 93 19.81 0.50 -13.82
N THR A 94 20.98 0.68 -13.18
CA THR A 94 22.18 1.22 -13.83
C THR A 94 22.82 0.16 -14.74
N ILE A 95 23.11 0.55 -15.99
CA ILE A 95 23.71 -0.32 -17.01
C ILE A 95 25.05 0.29 -17.44
N ASP A 96 26.10 -0.54 -17.48
CA ASP A 96 27.38 -0.17 -18.06
C ASP A 96 27.28 -0.14 -19.59
N GLN A 97 27.57 0.99 -20.19
CA GLN A 97 27.39 1.24 -21.62
C GLN A 97 28.41 0.50 -22.52
N THR A 98 29.45 -0.11 -21.94
CA THR A 98 30.45 -0.86 -22.69
C THR A 98 30.17 -2.36 -22.68
N THR A 99 29.81 -2.87 -21.50
CA THR A 99 29.52 -4.29 -21.30
C THR A 99 28.06 -4.65 -21.48
N HIS A 100 27.16 -3.63 -21.41
CA HIS A 100 25.71 -3.77 -21.37
C HIS A 100 25.20 -4.62 -20.21
N LEU A 101 25.98 -4.74 -19.14
CA LEU A 101 25.60 -5.44 -17.92
C LEU A 101 25.02 -4.47 -16.89
N VAL A 102 24.10 -5.01 -16.11
CA VAL A 102 23.54 -4.29 -14.96
C VAL A 102 24.61 -4.21 -13.85
N THR A 103 24.87 -3.01 -13.34
CA THR A 103 25.94 -2.74 -12.36
C THR A 103 25.43 -2.37 -10.97
N GLY A 104 24.18 -1.99 -10.82
CA GLY A 104 23.57 -1.65 -9.52
C GLY A 104 22.20 -0.99 -9.64
N PRO A 105 21.50 -0.81 -8.51
CA PRO A 105 20.31 0.00 -8.48
C PRO A 105 20.67 1.47 -8.73
N LYS A 106 19.68 2.28 -9.11
CA LYS A 106 19.79 3.73 -9.14
C LYS A 106 19.84 4.30 -7.72
N GLU A 107 20.22 5.57 -7.61
CA GLU A 107 20.47 6.24 -6.32
C GLU A 107 19.27 6.12 -5.36
N ASN A 108 18.07 6.36 -5.86
CA ASN A 108 16.86 6.37 -5.03
C ASN A 108 16.07 5.06 -5.04
N THR A 109 16.49 4.03 -5.78
CA THR A 109 15.73 2.77 -5.94
C THR A 109 15.22 2.19 -4.61
N ILE A 110 16.12 1.93 -3.67
CA ILE A 110 15.78 1.30 -2.38
C ILE A 110 14.99 2.25 -1.49
N ALA A 111 15.37 3.54 -1.47
CA ALA A 111 14.68 4.54 -0.67
C ALA A 111 13.22 4.74 -1.13
N ASN A 112 13.01 4.81 -2.45
CA ASN A 112 11.67 4.95 -3.04
C ASN A 112 10.81 3.71 -2.79
N MET A 113 11.38 2.50 -2.92
CA MET A 113 10.66 1.25 -2.62
C MET A 113 10.22 1.19 -1.16
N LYS A 114 11.12 1.52 -0.21
CA LYS A 114 10.77 1.59 1.21
C LYS A 114 9.69 2.61 1.47
N LYS A 115 9.84 3.82 0.93
CA LYS A 115 8.85 4.89 1.10
C LYS A 115 7.48 4.49 0.56
N ALA A 116 7.42 3.84 -0.60
CA ALA A 116 6.17 3.35 -1.17
C ALA A 116 5.52 2.29 -0.29
N LEU A 117 6.31 1.35 0.23
CA LEU A 117 5.83 0.31 1.14
C LEU A 117 5.42 0.88 2.49
N ASP A 118 6.18 1.82 3.07
CA ASP A 118 5.83 2.51 4.32
C ASP A 118 4.46 3.19 4.21
N ILE A 119 4.22 3.93 3.11
CA ILE A 119 2.94 4.56 2.84
C ILE A 119 1.83 3.51 2.68
N ALA A 120 2.09 2.43 1.95
CA ALA A 120 1.09 1.38 1.75
C ALA A 120 0.76 0.66 3.08
N GLU A 121 1.76 0.36 3.91
CA GLU A 121 1.57 -0.19 5.26
C GLU A 121 0.71 0.74 6.10
N GLU A 122 0.95 2.05 5.97
CA GLU A 122 0.16 3.06 6.61
C GLU A 122 -1.34 2.88 6.43
N TYR A 123 -1.79 2.55 5.27
CA TYR A 123 -3.19 2.36 4.95
C TYR A 123 -3.64 0.88 5.00
N GLY A 124 -2.77 -0.04 5.43
CA GLY A 124 -3.07 -1.47 5.43
C GLY A 124 -3.31 -2.03 4.02
N VAL A 125 -2.53 -1.55 3.05
CA VAL A 125 -2.54 -2.00 1.66
C VAL A 125 -1.25 -2.75 1.37
N MET A 126 -1.32 -3.93 0.77
CA MET A 126 -0.13 -4.67 0.33
C MET A 126 0.22 -4.36 -1.12
N VAL A 127 1.49 -4.51 -1.46
CA VAL A 127 2.03 -4.13 -2.77
C VAL A 127 2.60 -5.36 -3.49
N SER A 128 2.07 -5.69 -4.67
CA SER A 128 2.69 -6.60 -5.63
C SER A 128 3.72 -5.82 -6.44
N MET A 129 5.00 -6.14 -6.27
CA MET A 129 6.13 -5.44 -6.87
C MET A 129 6.60 -6.16 -8.13
N CYS A 130 6.16 -5.69 -9.31
CA CYS A 130 6.48 -6.26 -10.61
C CYS A 130 7.84 -5.76 -11.12
N LEU A 131 8.80 -6.66 -11.33
CA LEU A 131 10.17 -6.30 -11.73
C LEU A 131 10.23 -5.82 -13.17
N PHE A 132 9.72 -6.61 -14.11
CA PHE A 132 9.88 -6.35 -15.55
C PHE A 132 8.56 -6.51 -16.31
N SER A 133 8.54 -5.99 -17.54
CA SER A 133 7.41 -6.17 -18.46
C SER A 133 7.90 -6.67 -19.82
N HIS A 134 6.98 -7.24 -20.63
CA HIS A 134 7.24 -7.58 -22.03
C HIS A 134 7.84 -6.43 -22.83
N ASN A 135 7.68 -5.19 -22.37
CA ASN A 135 8.27 -3.98 -22.96
C ASN A 135 9.80 -4.06 -23.11
N LEU A 136 10.48 -4.94 -22.37
CA LEU A 136 11.91 -5.22 -22.56
C LEU A 136 12.29 -5.52 -24.03
N MET A 137 11.41 -6.23 -24.73
CA MET A 137 11.68 -6.71 -26.11
C MET A 137 11.01 -5.86 -27.18
N GLU A 138 10.56 -4.63 -26.86
CA GLU A 138 9.99 -3.67 -27.83
C GLU A 138 10.90 -2.43 -27.99
N PRO A 139 11.85 -2.45 -28.94
CA PRO A 139 12.88 -1.39 -29.06
C PRO A 139 12.32 0.02 -29.24
N ASN A 140 11.17 0.15 -29.88
CA ASN A 140 10.58 1.44 -30.24
C ASN A 140 9.42 1.84 -29.33
N GLN A 141 9.09 1.03 -28.30
CA GLN A 141 7.94 1.26 -27.40
C GLN A 141 6.66 1.63 -28.17
N TRP A 142 6.46 0.98 -29.35
CA TRP A 142 5.36 1.25 -30.30
C TRP A 142 5.22 2.72 -30.71
N GLY A 143 6.28 3.51 -30.55
CA GLY A 143 6.25 4.96 -30.81
C GLY A 143 5.47 5.78 -29.79
N LEU A 144 5.03 5.16 -28.69
CA LEU A 144 4.24 5.85 -27.65
C LEU A 144 5.09 6.75 -26.76
N TYR A 145 6.38 6.41 -26.63
CA TYR A 145 7.31 7.13 -25.76
C TYR A 145 8.61 7.38 -26.52
N ASN A 146 9.23 8.55 -26.32
CA ASN A 146 10.53 8.87 -26.91
C ASN A 146 11.70 8.18 -26.19
N GLU A 147 11.46 7.02 -25.63
CA GLU A 147 12.46 6.24 -24.93
C GLU A 147 13.36 5.47 -25.89
N LYS A 148 14.66 5.58 -25.68
CA LYS A 148 15.64 4.74 -26.35
C LYS A 148 16.06 3.63 -25.41
N LEU A 149 15.63 2.41 -25.70
CA LEU A 149 16.06 1.25 -24.94
C LEU A 149 17.49 0.85 -25.35
N ASP A 150 18.28 0.46 -24.38
CA ASP A 150 19.47 -0.36 -24.63
C ASP A 150 19.04 -1.81 -24.86
N ILE A 151 18.57 -2.08 -26.08
CA ILE A 151 18.05 -3.41 -26.43
C ILE A 151 19.12 -4.50 -26.29
N THR A 152 20.41 -4.14 -26.41
CA THR A 152 21.51 -5.08 -26.17
C THR A 152 21.58 -5.48 -24.72
N ALA A 153 21.43 -4.54 -23.79
CA ALA A 153 21.35 -4.82 -22.36
C ALA A 153 20.11 -5.66 -22.01
N ASN A 154 18.97 -5.34 -22.65
CA ASN A 154 17.74 -6.11 -22.45
C ASN A 154 17.86 -7.57 -22.93
N GLU A 155 18.47 -7.80 -24.11
CA GLU A 155 18.77 -9.14 -24.62
C GLU A 155 19.77 -9.85 -23.67
N LYS A 156 20.80 -9.14 -23.23
CA LYS A 156 21.84 -9.68 -22.34
C LYS A 156 21.32 -10.07 -20.97
N LEU A 157 20.29 -9.39 -20.47
CA LEU A 157 19.62 -9.73 -19.20
C LEU A 157 19.21 -11.21 -19.15
N PHE A 158 18.86 -11.80 -20.28
CA PHE A 158 18.42 -13.19 -20.39
C PHE A 158 19.56 -14.20 -20.64
N GLU A 159 20.79 -13.74 -20.85
CA GLU A 159 21.98 -14.57 -20.87
C GLU A 159 22.45 -14.88 -19.43
N ASP A 160 23.18 -15.96 -19.24
CA ASP A 160 23.65 -16.38 -17.89
C ASP A 160 24.45 -15.29 -17.17
N GLU A 161 25.33 -14.60 -17.89
CA GLU A 161 26.13 -13.49 -17.35
C GLU A 161 25.25 -12.31 -16.95
N GLY A 162 24.31 -11.92 -17.80
CA GLY A 162 23.42 -10.77 -17.53
C GLY A 162 22.41 -11.06 -16.43
N THR A 163 21.81 -12.26 -16.42
CA THR A 163 20.94 -12.72 -15.32
C THR A 163 21.70 -12.70 -14.00
N LYS A 164 22.93 -13.23 -13.99
CA LYS A 164 23.78 -13.22 -12.80
C LYS A 164 24.13 -11.81 -12.35
N ALA A 165 24.49 -10.93 -13.28
CA ALA A 165 24.81 -9.53 -12.96
C ALA A 165 23.60 -8.80 -12.34
N PHE A 166 22.39 -9.00 -12.86
CA PHE A 166 21.18 -8.45 -12.27
C PHE A 166 20.92 -9.01 -10.86
N ILE A 167 21.03 -10.32 -10.68
CA ILE A 167 20.81 -10.96 -9.37
C ILE A 167 21.80 -10.40 -8.34
N ASP A 168 23.10 -10.40 -8.65
CA ASP A 168 24.14 -10.04 -7.70
C ASP A 168 24.18 -8.53 -7.39
N ASN A 169 23.98 -7.71 -8.42
CA ASN A 169 24.19 -6.26 -8.30
C ASN A 169 22.91 -5.50 -7.93
N VAL A 170 21.72 -6.04 -8.23
CA VAL A 170 20.45 -5.35 -7.97
C VAL A 170 19.51 -6.17 -7.12
N LEU A 171 19.10 -7.36 -7.57
CA LEU A 171 18.01 -8.09 -6.95
C LEU A 171 18.31 -8.45 -5.49
N VAL A 172 19.42 -9.13 -5.23
CA VAL A 172 19.79 -9.55 -3.87
C VAL A 172 20.01 -8.37 -2.93
N PRO A 173 20.73 -7.29 -3.31
CA PRO A 173 20.82 -6.08 -2.50
C PRO A 173 19.47 -5.44 -2.18
N VAL A 174 18.57 -5.34 -3.17
CA VAL A 174 17.24 -4.76 -3.00
C VAL A 174 16.37 -5.62 -2.10
N VAL A 175 16.30 -6.94 -2.36
CA VAL A 175 15.53 -7.89 -1.55
C VAL A 175 15.99 -7.88 -0.08
N LYS A 176 17.30 -7.84 0.16
CA LYS A 176 17.84 -7.71 1.54
C LYS A 176 17.47 -6.40 2.21
N ALA A 177 17.48 -5.31 1.45
CA ALA A 177 17.19 -3.99 1.99
C ALA A 177 15.69 -3.79 2.32
N ILE A 178 14.81 -4.39 1.53
CA ILE A 178 13.36 -4.39 1.76
C ILE A 178 12.98 -5.38 2.88
N GLY A 179 13.61 -6.56 2.90
CA GLY A 179 13.35 -7.60 3.90
C GLY A 179 11.89 -8.08 3.88
N ASN A 180 11.38 -8.40 5.07
CA ASN A 180 9.98 -8.82 5.30
C ASN A 180 9.10 -7.60 5.61
N HIS A 181 9.02 -6.63 4.70
CA HIS A 181 8.19 -5.47 4.91
C HIS A 181 6.71 -5.89 4.95
N ASN A 182 5.94 -5.43 5.96
CA ASN A 182 4.55 -5.85 6.18
C ASN A 182 3.62 -5.53 4.99
N ALA A 183 3.91 -4.48 4.24
CA ALA A 183 3.16 -4.14 3.02
C ALA A 183 3.66 -4.86 1.76
N LEU A 184 4.72 -5.67 1.82
CA LEU A 184 5.17 -6.43 0.66
C LEU A 184 4.31 -7.67 0.48
N MET A 185 3.56 -7.71 -0.62
CA MET A 185 2.73 -8.85 -1.00
C MET A 185 3.55 -9.94 -1.72
N THR A 186 4.30 -9.53 -2.74
CA THR A 186 5.06 -10.45 -3.58
C THR A 186 6.09 -9.71 -4.41
N TRP A 187 7.14 -10.41 -4.79
CA TRP A 187 7.98 -10.07 -5.92
C TRP A 187 7.43 -10.74 -7.16
N GLU A 188 6.91 -9.95 -8.09
CA GLU A 188 6.40 -10.44 -9.37
C GLU A 188 7.49 -10.31 -10.43
N VAL A 189 7.86 -11.42 -11.07
CA VAL A 189 9.00 -11.41 -12.01
C VAL A 189 8.68 -10.63 -13.27
N PHE A 190 7.52 -10.87 -13.86
CA PHE A 190 7.12 -10.25 -15.12
C PHE A 190 5.66 -9.83 -15.15
N ASN A 191 5.43 -8.73 -15.89
CA ASN A 191 4.16 -8.44 -16.52
C ASN A 191 4.14 -9.03 -17.94
N GLU A 192 3.21 -9.94 -18.19
CA GLU A 192 2.87 -10.51 -19.51
C GLU A 192 4.08 -11.02 -20.32
N PRO A 193 4.90 -11.90 -19.76
CA PRO A 193 6.13 -12.37 -20.42
C PRO A 193 5.86 -13.07 -21.76
N GLU A 194 4.68 -13.64 -21.95
CA GLU A 194 4.27 -14.27 -23.21
C GLU A 194 4.33 -13.31 -24.39
N GLY A 195 4.16 -11.99 -24.11
CA GLY A 195 4.31 -10.93 -25.10
C GLY A 195 5.66 -10.95 -25.83
N MET A 196 6.71 -11.41 -25.14
CA MET A 196 8.07 -11.53 -25.70
C MET A 196 8.33 -12.85 -26.46
N THR A 197 7.34 -13.72 -26.58
CA THR A 197 7.52 -15.03 -27.26
C THR A 197 6.86 -15.05 -28.64
N SER A 198 6.96 -16.19 -29.33
CA SER A 198 6.33 -16.40 -30.63
C SER A 198 4.80 -16.24 -30.65
N VAL A 199 4.15 -16.34 -29.48
CA VAL A 199 2.70 -16.14 -29.34
C VAL A 199 2.33 -14.68 -29.02
N GLY A 200 3.32 -13.84 -28.72
CA GLY A 200 3.12 -12.45 -28.30
C GLY A 200 3.31 -11.42 -29.42
N TRP A 201 3.48 -10.16 -29.01
CA TRP A 201 3.36 -9.00 -29.89
C TRP A 201 4.61 -8.09 -29.96
N THR A 202 5.63 -8.30 -29.09
CA THR A 202 6.85 -7.49 -29.15
C THR A 202 7.65 -7.73 -30.44
N THR A 203 8.45 -6.75 -30.85
CA THR A 203 9.28 -6.84 -32.08
C THR A 203 10.37 -7.90 -31.95
N LYS A 204 11.07 -7.95 -30.81
CA LYS A 204 12.06 -8.98 -30.51
C LYS A 204 11.38 -10.14 -29.78
N LYS A 205 11.84 -11.36 -30.09
CA LYS A 205 11.24 -12.59 -29.54
C LYS A 205 12.28 -13.41 -28.82
N LEU A 206 11.82 -14.04 -27.74
CA LEU A 206 12.56 -15.02 -26.94
C LEU A 206 11.85 -16.37 -27.00
N ASP A 207 12.61 -17.43 -26.83
CA ASP A 207 12.01 -18.74 -26.61
C ASP A 207 11.39 -18.80 -25.19
N LYS A 208 10.27 -19.50 -25.05
CA LYS A 208 9.60 -19.72 -23.77
C LYS A 208 10.57 -20.21 -22.68
N SER A 209 11.44 -21.15 -23.03
CA SER A 209 12.43 -21.73 -22.10
C SER A 209 13.42 -20.72 -21.54
N VAL A 210 13.72 -19.66 -22.28
CA VAL A 210 14.58 -18.56 -21.80
C VAL A 210 13.90 -17.79 -20.68
N LEU A 211 12.61 -17.47 -20.85
CA LEU A 211 11.80 -16.79 -19.84
C LEU A 211 11.59 -17.68 -18.60
N GLN A 212 11.34 -18.97 -18.82
CA GLN A 212 11.21 -19.94 -17.72
C GLN A 212 12.52 -20.05 -16.92
N LYS A 213 13.66 -20.15 -17.61
CA LYS A 213 14.99 -20.17 -16.96
C LYS A 213 15.23 -18.90 -16.15
N PHE A 214 14.97 -17.73 -16.71
CA PHE A 214 15.13 -16.47 -16.02
C PHE A 214 14.23 -16.41 -14.78
N THR A 215 12.94 -16.73 -14.92
CA THR A 215 11.98 -16.76 -13.80
C THR A 215 12.44 -17.69 -12.69
N ASN A 216 12.90 -18.89 -13.03
CA ASN A 216 13.45 -19.84 -12.06
C ASN A 216 14.65 -19.26 -11.30
N LYS A 217 15.62 -18.64 -12.00
CA LYS A 217 16.81 -18.05 -11.38
C LYS A 217 16.46 -16.87 -10.47
N ILE A 218 15.53 -16.01 -10.88
CA ILE A 218 15.07 -14.88 -10.07
C ILE A 218 14.33 -15.35 -8.81
N ALA A 219 13.38 -16.29 -8.95
CA ALA A 219 12.66 -16.86 -7.82
C ALA A 219 13.60 -17.55 -6.83
N ALA A 220 14.55 -18.36 -7.34
CA ALA A 220 15.54 -19.01 -6.51
C ALA A 220 16.43 -18.01 -5.74
N ALA A 221 16.83 -16.92 -6.38
CA ALA A 221 17.62 -15.88 -5.73
C ALA A 221 16.86 -15.18 -4.61
N ILE A 222 15.56 -14.90 -4.81
CA ILE A 222 14.67 -14.31 -3.79
C ILE A 222 14.52 -15.29 -2.62
N HIS A 223 14.11 -16.53 -2.86
CA HIS A 223 13.91 -17.55 -1.82
C HIS A 223 15.20 -17.94 -1.10
N THR A 224 16.35 -17.91 -1.78
CA THR A 224 17.65 -18.12 -1.13
C THR A 224 18.03 -16.95 -0.23
N THR A 225 17.66 -15.73 -0.62
CA THR A 225 17.90 -14.52 0.17
C THR A 225 16.97 -14.45 1.38
N ASN A 226 15.71 -14.80 1.19
CA ASN A 226 14.71 -14.86 2.23
C ASN A 226 13.58 -15.84 1.82
N PRO A 227 13.50 -17.03 2.43
CA PRO A 227 12.58 -18.09 2.05
C PRO A 227 11.10 -17.80 2.40
N GLU A 228 10.85 -16.73 3.16
CA GLU A 228 9.48 -16.33 3.55
C GLU A 228 8.83 -15.38 2.53
N LEU A 229 9.60 -14.83 1.59
CA LEU A 229 9.07 -13.93 0.56
C LEU A 229 8.35 -14.70 -0.54
N LEU A 230 7.20 -14.21 -0.94
CA LEU A 230 6.41 -14.80 -2.01
C LEU A 230 6.84 -14.28 -3.38
N VAL A 231 6.84 -15.17 -4.37
CA VAL A 231 7.19 -14.86 -5.76
C VAL A 231 6.05 -15.26 -6.69
N SER A 232 5.74 -14.39 -7.66
CA SER A 232 4.71 -14.63 -8.67
C SER A 232 5.15 -14.14 -10.06
N THR A 233 4.31 -14.33 -11.08
CA THR A 233 4.44 -13.71 -12.40
C THR A 233 3.07 -13.44 -13.01
N GLY A 234 2.91 -12.32 -13.72
CA GLY A 234 1.65 -11.90 -14.35
C GLY A 234 1.55 -12.45 -15.77
N SER A 235 0.83 -13.55 -15.97
CA SER A 235 0.58 -14.11 -17.30
C SER A 235 -0.50 -13.31 -18.04
N VAL A 236 -0.27 -13.02 -19.34
CA VAL A 236 -1.26 -12.31 -20.17
C VAL A 236 -2.59 -13.03 -20.29
N ASN A 237 -2.58 -14.34 -20.11
CA ASN A 237 -3.77 -15.17 -20.29
C ASN A 237 -3.62 -16.49 -19.53
N ILE A 238 -4.70 -16.89 -18.88
CA ILE A 238 -4.73 -18.12 -18.07
C ILE A 238 -4.40 -19.39 -18.87
N GLN A 239 -4.58 -19.38 -20.20
CA GLN A 239 -4.21 -20.51 -21.06
C GLN A 239 -2.71 -20.80 -21.08
N TYR A 240 -1.87 -19.83 -20.76
CA TYR A 240 -0.42 -19.99 -20.69
C TYR A 240 0.10 -20.30 -19.29
N GLN A 241 -0.79 -20.41 -18.30
CA GLN A 241 -0.40 -20.54 -16.89
C GLN A 241 0.45 -21.80 -16.63
N SER A 242 0.21 -22.90 -17.36
CA SER A 242 1.01 -24.12 -17.25
C SER A 242 2.48 -23.96 -17.67
N TRP A 243 2.84 -22.87 -18.36
CA TRP A 243 4.25 -22.56 -18.65
C TRP A 243 5.03 -22.28 -17.38
N TRP A 244 4.34 -21.84 -16.34
CA TRP A 244 4.91 -21.40 -15.05
C TRP A 244 4.79 -22.45 -13.95
N ASN A 245 4.42 -23.70 -14.30
CA ASN A 245 4.41 -24.83 -13.37
C ASN A 245 5.82 -25.07 -12.80
N ASP A 246 5.89 -25.56 -11.57
CA ASP A 246 7.16 -25.81 -10.88
C ASP A 246 8.09 -26.73 -11.68
N SER A 247 7.54 -27.80 -12.25
CA SER A 247 8.31 -28.73 -13.08
C SER A 247 8.91 -28.08 -14.32
N GLU A 248 8.19 -27.16 -14.95
CA GLU A 248 8.65 -26.45 -16.15
C GLU A 248 9.77 -25.45 -15.80
N LEU A 249 9.58 -24.69 -14.71
CA LEU A 249 10.59 -23.74 -14.23
C LEU A 249 11.88 -24.44 -13.80
N ILE A 250 11.78 -25.51 -13.00
CA ILE A 250 12.93 -26.28 -12.54
C ILE A 250 13.65 -26.94 -13.72
N ALA A 251 12.92 -27.51 -14.68
CA ALA A 251 13.50 -28.12 -15.87
C ALA A 251 14.29 -27.09 -16.72
N ALA A 252 13.82 -25.86 -16.82
CA ALA A 252 14.46 -24.80 -17.60
C ALA A 252 15.66 -24.16 -16.89
N GLY A 253 15.56 -23.91 -15.58
CA GLY A 253 16.55 -23.13 -14.82
C GLY A 253 17.45 -23.95 -13.89
N GLY A 254 17.00 -25.11 -13.43
CA GLY A 254 17.77 -26.06 -12.61
C GLY A 254 17.72 -25.79 -11.10
N GLU A 255 17.14 -24.68 -10.64
CA GLU A 255 17.05 -24.36 -9.21
C GLU A 255 15.77 -24.96 -8.61
N ALA A 256 15.92 -25.84 -7.62
CA ALA A 256 14.80 -26.54 -7.00
C ALA A 256 13.83 -25.62 -6.22
N ASN A 257 14.35 -24.50 -5.67
CA ASN A 257 13.56 -23.46 -4.99
C ASN A 257 13.19 -22.28 -5.91
N GLY A 258 13.43 -22.42 -7.23
CA GLY A 258 13.12 -21.40 -8.23
C GLY A 258 11.68 -21.54 -8.76
N THR A 259 10.70 -21.58 -7.88
CA THR A 259 9.28 -21.77 -8.18
C THR A 259 8.46 -20.56 -7.80
N LEU A 260 7.23 -20.45 -8.32
CA LEU A 260 6.29 -19.42 -7.93
C LEU A 260 5.42 -19.90 -6.77
N ASP A 261 5.09 -19.04 -5.84
CA ASP A 261 4.23 -19.37 -4.69
C ASP A 261 2.76 -19.29 -5.05
N PHE A 262 2.40 -18.35 -5.89
CA PHE A 262 1.06 -18.21 -6.44
C PHE A 262 1.12 -17.65 -7.87
N PHE A 263 -0.01 -17.67 -8.54
CA PHE A 263 -0.13 -17.28 -9.93
C PHE A 263 -0.90 -15.98 -10.08
N GLN A 264 -0.61 -15.23 -11.15
CA GLN A 264 -1.42 -14.10 -11.60
C GLN A 264 -1.76 -14.29 -13.08
N THR A 265 -2.98 -13.91 -13.46
CA THR A 265 -3.45 -13.91 -14.84
C THR A 265 -4.14 -12.59 -15.16
N HIS A 266 -4.05 -12.14 -16.41
CA HIS A 266 -4.75 -10.97 -16.91
C HIS A 266 -5.92 -11.36 -17.79
N TYR A 267 -6.93 -10.51 -17.85
CA TYR A 267 -8.07 -10.70 -18.73
C TYR A 267 -8.58 -9.39 -19.31
N TYR A 268 -8.56 -9.33 -20.64
CA TYR A 268 -9.11 -8.21 -21.40
C TYR A 268 -10.05 -8.73 -22.48
N PRO A 269 -11.36 -8.47 -22.41
CA PRO A 269 -12.36 -9.02 -23.32
C PRO A 269 -12.16 -8.55 -24.76
N TYR A 270 -11.36 -7.52 -25.01
CA TYR A 270 -11.00 -7.04 -26.36
C TYR A 270 -10.20 -8.06 -27.15
N TYR A 271 -9.34 -8.83 -26.47
CA TYR A 271 -8.40 -9.77 -27.08
C TYR A 271 -8.70 -11.23 -26.75
N GLN A 272 -9.50 -11.48 -25.71
CA GLN A 272 -9.69 -12.79 -25.12
C GLN A 272 -11.16 -13.21 -25.12
N ASN A 273 -11.42 -14.52 -25.16
CA ASN A 273 -12.76 -15.08 -25.21
C ASN A 273 -13.23 -15.57 -23.83
N ASP A 274 -14.53 -15.87 -23.71
CA ASP A 274 -15.14 -16.35 -22.47
C ASP A 274 -14.53 -17.64 -21.94
N ASP A 275 -13.98 -18.51 -22.80
CA ASP A 275 -13.36 -19.77 -22.43
C ASP A 275 -12.03 -19.62 -21.65
N VAL A 276 -11.45 -18.42 -21.64
CA VAL A 276 -10.30 -18.03 -20.81
C VAL A 276 -10.66 -16.96 -19.77
N SER A 277 -11.93 -16.58 -19.67
CA SER A 277 -12.38 -15.54 -18.75
C SER A 277 -12.46 -16.06 -17.31
N PRO A 278 -11.70 -15.45 -16.37
CA PRO A 278 -11.79 -15.77 -14.96
C PRO A 278 -13.08 -15.23 -14.30
N PHE A 279 -13.86 -14.44 -15.03
CA PHE A 279 -15.16 -13.92 -14.57
C PHE A 279 -16.34 -14.78 -15.04
N VAL A 280 -16.08 -15.77 -15.89
CA VAL A 280 -17.07 -16.74 -16.39
C VAL A 280 -16.79 -18.12 -15.81
N ASN A 281 -15.53 -18.45 -15.57
CA ASN A 281 -15.08 -19.76 -15.11
C ASN A 281 -14.39 -19.64 -13.75
N THR A 282 -14.59 -20.64 -12.89
CA THR A 282 -13.93 -20.69 -11.56
C THR A 282 -12.43 -21.02 -11.69
N ALA A 283 -11.65 -20.66 -10.69
CA ALA A 283 -10.22 -20.99 -10.62
C ALA A 283 -9.96 -22.50 -10.76
N ALA A 284 -10.78 -23.33 -10.10
CA ALA A 284 -10.68 -24.79 -10.19
C ALA A 284 -10.97 -25.31 -11.62
N GLN A 285 -11.99 -24.78 -12.30
CA GLN A 285 -12.29 -25.13 -13.69
C GLN A 285 -11.14 -24.79 -14.63
N MET A 286 -10.52 -23.61 -14.42
CA MET A 286 -9.39 -23.15 -15.22
C MET A 286 -8.14 -23.99 -14.96
N ALA A 287 -7.85 -24.34 -13.71
CA ALA A 287 -6.73 -25.22 -13.37
C ALA A 287 -6.86 -26.58 -14.03
N ALA A 288 -8.04 -27.18 -13.98
CA ALA A 288 -8.31 -28.45 -14.63
C ALA A 288 -8.23 -28.37 -16.17
N LYS A 289 -8.69 -27.26 -16.76
CA LYS A 289 -8.72 -27.06 -18.22
C LYS A 289 -7.33 -26.85 -18.79
N TYR A 290 -6.50 -26.04 -18.13
CA TYR A 290 -5.19 -25.64 -18.63
C TYR A 290 -4.01 -26.33 -17.95
N ASN A 291 -4.27 -27.27 -17.03
CA ASN A 291 -3.29 -28.12 -16.38
C ASN A 291 -2.12 -27.36 -15.75
N TYR A 292 -2.44 -26.32 -14.97
CA TYR A 292 -1.44 -25.65 -14.16
C TYR A 292 -1.50 -26.13 -12.70
N ASP A 293 -0.39 -25.92 -11.97
CA ASP A 293 -0.24 -26.36 -10.58
C ASP A 293 -1.35 -25.78 -9.68
N SER A 294 -1.74 -26.56 -8.67
CA SER A 294 -2.78 -26.16 -7.71
C SER A 294 -2.21 -25.16 -6.72
N LYS A 295 -2.22 -23.87 -7.10
CA LYS A 295 -1.75 -22.71 -6.32
C LYS A 295 -2.81 -21.62 -6.29
N PRO A 296 -2.74 -20.65 -5.36
CA PRO A 296 -3.60 -19.49 -5.40
C PRO A 296 -3.48 -18.76 -6.74
N MET A 297 -4.59 -18.21 -7.26
CA MET A 297 -4.61 -17.45 -8.50
C MET A 297 -5.21 -16.07 -8.26
N ILE A 298 -4.50 -15.02 -8.63
CA ILE A 298 -4.99 -13.64 -8.63
C ILE A 298 -5.28 -13.21 -10.07
N ILE A 299 -6.35 -12.46 -10.27
CA ILE A 299 -6.59 -11.75 -11.52
C ILE A 299 -5.82 -10.42 -11.43
N GLY A 300 -4.59 -10.41 -11.98
CA GLY A 300 -3.64 -9.30 -11.84
C GLY A 300 -4.04 -8.05 -12.60
N GLU A 301 -4.77 -8.20 -13.71
CA GLU A 301 -5.34 -7.10 -14.48
C GLU A 301 -6.69 -7.45 -15.10
N PHE A 302 -7.58 -6.46 -15.10
CA PHE A 302 -8.83 -6.47 -15.86
C PHE A 302 -9.33 -5.02 -16.04
N PRO A 303 -10.21 -4.73 -17.03
CA PRO A 303 -10.71 -3.37 -17.24
C PRO A 303 -11.47 -2.83 -16.03
N ALA A 304 -11.02 -1.71 -15.47
CA ALA A 304 -11.61 -1.09 -14.29
C ALA A 304 -13.08 -0.69 -14.44
N SER A 305 -13.52 -0.39 -15.66
CA SER A 305 -14.91 -0.04 -15.98
C SER A 305 -15.81 -1.22 -16.34
N GLY A 306 -15.29 -2.46 -16.26
CA GLY A 306 -16.01 -3.63 -16.76
C GLY A 306 -16.17 -3.62 -18.27
N TRP A 307 -17.10 -4.41 -18.80
CA TRP A 307 -17.39 -4.48 -20.25
C TRP A 307 -18.87 -4.80 -20.49
N LYS A 308 -19.76 -4.10 -19.81
CA LYS A 308 -21.21 -4.18 -20.01
C LYS A 308 -21.74 -2.85 -20.53
N GLY A 309 -22.49 -2.89 -21.64
CA GLY A 309 -23.16 -1.74 -22.20
C GLY A 309 -22.70 -1.34 -23.60
N ASP A 310 -23.21 -0.21 -24.10
CA ASP A 310 -23.11 0.22 -25.51
C ASP A 310 -21.75 0.80 -25.92
N THR A 311 -20.81 0.93 -24.99
CA THR A 311 -19.50 1.57 -25.23
C THR A 311 -18.48 0.65 -25.88
N TYR A 312 -18.81 -0.63 -26.08
CA TYR A 312 -17.86 -1.64 -26.51
C TYR A 312 -18.06 -2.07 -27.97
N THR A 313 -16.95 -2.42 -28.62
CA THR A 313 -16.93 -2.87 -30.00
C THR A 313 -17.78 -4.12 -30.22
N ALA A 314 -18.19 -4.36 -31.50
CA ALA A 314 -18.97 -5.55 -31.86
C ALA A 314 -18.31 -6.88 -31.43
N SER A 315 -16.97 -6.93 -31.40
CA SER A 315 -16.23 -8.11 -30.91
C SER A 315 -16.45 -8.41 -29.43
N MET A 316 -16.73 -7.38 -28.61
CA MET A 316 -17.01 -7.53 -27.20
C MET A 316 -18.48 -7.83 -26.91
N ALA A 317 -19.40 -7.39 -27.78
CA ALA A 317 -20.83 -7.67 -27.66
C ALA A 317 -21.16 -9.18 -27.72
N ALA A 318 -20.30 -9.97 -28.38
CA ALA A 318 -20.46 -11.43 -28.47
C ALA A 318 -20.01 -12.19 -27.21
N LYS A 319 -19.40 -11.51 -26.22
CA LYS A 319 -18.88 -12.11 -24.98
C LYS A 319 -19.86 -11.91 -23.83
N THR A 320 -19.71 -12.71 -22.79
CA THR A 320 -20.48 -12.52 -21.56
C THR A 320 -20.22 -11.13 -21.01
N GLN A 321 -21.26 -10.32 -20.95
CA GLN A 321 -21.19 -8.96 -20.47
C GLN A 321 -21.09 -8.94 -18.95
N ILE A 322 -20.04 -8.35 -18.40
CA ILE A 322 -19.74 -8.27 -16.98
C ILE A 322 -19.68 -6.79 -16.58
N SER A 323 -20.48 -6.38 -15.61
CA SER A 323 -20.36 -5.05 -15.02
C SER A 323 -19.15 -4.98 -14.09
N THR A 324 -18.69 -3.78 -13.81
CA THR A 324 -17.57 -3.58 -12.86
C THR A 324 -17.88 -4.18 -11.49
N GLU A 325 -19.10 -3.99 -10.99
CA GLU A 325 -19.57 -4.55 -9.72
C GLU A 325 -19.49 -6.08 -9.70
N GLU A 326 -19.78 -6.73 -10.83
CA GLU A 326 -19.71 -8.18 -10.96
C GLU A 326 -18.27 -8.70 -10.97
N CYS A 327 -17.27 -7.92 -11.42
CA CYS A 327 -15.89 -8.41 -11.55
C CYS A 327 -15.33 -8.93 -10.23
N TYR A 328 -15.31 -8.09 -9.18
CA TYR A 328 -14.76 -8.51 -7.89
C TYR A 328 -15.58 -9.62 -7.25
N ARG A 329 -16.92 -9.54 -7.33
CA ARG A 329 -17.82 -10.58 -6.83
C ARG A 329 -17.60 -11.93 -7.52
N LYS A 330 -17.51 -11.95 -8.86
CA LYS A 330 -17.26 -13.18 -9.62
C LYS A 330 -15.90 -13.78 -9.36
N ALA A 331 -14.86 -12.93 -9.19
CA ALA A 331 -13.54 -13.39 -8.80
C ALA A 331 -13.56 -14.03 -7.40
N PHE A 332 -14.21 -13.38 -6.43
CA PHE A 332 -14.36 -13.91 -5.07
C PHE A 332 -15.13 -15.23 -5.05
N ASP A 333 -16.33 -15.26 -5.64
CA ASP A 333 -17.20 -16.45 -5.70
C ASP A 333 -16.56 -17.56 -6.55
N GLY A 334 -15.75 -17.20 -7.55
CA GLY A 334 -15.03 -18.12 -8.42
C GLY A 334 -13.82 -18.80 -7.78
N GLY A 335 -13.48 -18.45 -6.52
CA GLY A 335 -12.37 -19.04 -5.79
C GLY A 335 -11.00 -18.52 -6.24
N TYR A 336 -10.94 -17.34 -6.85
CA TYR A 336 -9.69 -16.63 -7.06
C TYR A 336 -9.22 -15.98 -5.75
N ALA A 337 -7.91 -15.82 -5.57
CA ALA A 337 -7.35 -15.24 -4.37
C ALA A 337 -7.34 -13.70 -4.39
N GLY A 338 -7.72 -13.08 -5.51
CA GLY A 338 -7.81 -11.63 -5.64
C GLY A 338 -8.13 -11.17 -7.06
N ALA A 339 -8.41 -9.86 -7.18
CA ALA A 339 -8.64 -9.17 -8.43
C ALA A 339 -8.15 -7.72 -8.34
N LEU A 340 -7.34 -7.28 -9.31
CA LEU A 340 -6.69 -5.98 -9.34
C LEU A 340 -7.06 -5.24 -10.64
N ALA A 341 -7.88 -4.20 -10.54
CA ALA A 341 -8.35 -3.45 -11.70
C ALA A 341 -7.26 -2.59 -12.33
N TRP A 342 -7.25 -2.46 -13.65
CA TRP A 342 -6.39 -1.57 -14.42
C TRP A 342 -7.13 -0.26 -14.70
N GLN A 343 -6.66 0.99 -14.39
CA GLN A 343 -5.59 1.34 -13.44
C GLN A 343 -5.72 2.82 -13.01
N TYR A 344 -5.00 3.19 -11.96
CA TYR A 344 -4.61 4.58 -11.71
C TYR A 344 -3.52 5.01 -12.71
N ILE A 345 -3.50 6.29 -13.08
CA ILE A 345 -2.38 6.92 -13.77
C ILE A 345 -1.90 8.13 -12.96
N GLY A 346 -0.81 7.95 -12.22
CA GLY A 346 -0.25 8.99 -11.38
C GLY A 346 -1.32 9.58 -10.44
N ASP A 347 -1.56 10.87 -10.55
CA ASP A 347 -2.60 11.59 -9.79
C ASP A 347 -3.99 11.58 -10.46
N LYS A 348 -4.16 10.85 -11.56
CA LYS A 348 -5.41 10.77 -12.33
C LYS A 348 -6.18 9.51 -12.02
N THR A 349 -7.50 9.58 -12.17
CA THR A 349 -8.40 8.43 -12.07
C THR A 349 -8.75 7.83 -13.43
N GLU A 350 -8.33 8.46 -14.52
CA GLU A 350 -8.62 8.05 -15.90
C GLU A 350 -7.34 7.68 -16.65
N SER A 351 -7.36 6.56 -17.35
CA SER A 351 -6.30 6.05 -18.20
C SER A 351 -6.79 5.81 -19.62
N ASN A 352 -5.95 6.16 -20.61
CA ASN A 352 -6.18 5.83 -22.01
C ASN A 352 -5.10 4.84 -22.47
N PHE A 353 -5.50 3.64 -22.87
CA PHE A 353 -4.59 2.62 -23.37
C PHE A 353 -5.21 1.89 -24.56
N GLY A 354 -4.43 1.72 -25.64
CA GLY A 354 -4.90 1.00 -26.84
C GLY A 354 -6.14 1.59 -27.51
N GLY A 355 -6.43 2.90 -27.30
CA GLY A 355 -7.63 3.57 -27.81
C GLY A 355 -8.86 3.42 -26.89
N TYR A 356 -8.70 2.83 -25.71
CA TYR A 356 -9.75 2.69 -24.71
C TYR A 356 -9.47 3.62 -23.52
N THR A 357 -10.54 4.18 -22.97
CA THR A 357 -10.49 4.97 -21.74
C THR A 357 -10.89 4.07 -20.56
N TYR A 358 -10.03 4.01 -19.54
CA TYR A 358 -10.30 3.32 -18.28
C TYR A 358 -10.47 4.36 -17.20
N THR A 359 -11.57 4.28 -16.48
CA THR A 359 -11.83 5.10 -15.30
C THR A 359 -11.72 4.18 -14.08
N ILE A 360 -10.94 4.55 -13.07
CA ILE A 360 -10.76 3.72 -11.89
C ILE A 360 -11.99 3.78 -10.96
N ASP A 361 -12.74 4.88 -10.99
CA ASP A 361 -13.86 5.12 -10.06
C ASP A 361 -14.89 3.98 -10.01
N PRO A 362 -15.33 3.36 -11.14
CA PRO A 362 -16.23 2.22 -11.08
C PRO A 362 -15.65 1.01 -10.34
N ALA A 363 -14.34 0.79 -10.44
CA ALA A 363 -13.67 -0.28 -9.71
C ALA A 363 -13.63 0.01 -8.20
N LEU A 364 -13.43 1.26 -7.80
CA LEU A 364 -13.47 1.68 -6.40
C LEU A 364 -14.88 1.50 -5.80
N GLU A 365 -15.93 1.85 -6.55
CA GLU A 365 -17.32 1.60 -6.15
C GLU A 365 -17.61 0.10 -5.98
N ALA A 366 -17.15 -0.72 -6.92
CA ALA A 366 -17.31 -2.17 -6.88
C ALA A 366 -16.57 -2.82 -5.70
N MET A 367 -15.37 -2.36 -5.39
CA MET A 367 -14.62 -2.80 -4.20
C MET A 367 -15.39 -2.44 -2.92
N THR A 368 -15.97 -1.24 -2.86
CA THR A 368 -16.76 -0.80 -1.71
C THR A 368 -17.98 -1.71 -1.51
N ALA A 369 -18.67 -2.07 -2.58
CA ALA A 369 -19.82 -2.98 -2.52
C ALA A 369 -19.42 -4.38 -2.06
N LEU A 370 -18.28 -4.91 -2.55
CA LEU A 370 -17.76 -6.20 -2.10
C LEU A 370 -17.37 -6.15 -0.62
N ALA A 371 -16.63 -5.11 -0.20
CA ALA A 371 -16.20 -4.92 1.17
C ALA A 371 -17.35 -4.89 2.17
N ALA A 372 -18.46 -4.25 1.80
CA ALA A 372 -19.67 -4.20 2.63
C ALA A 372 -20.31 -5.57 2.84
N SER A 373 -20.18 -6.49 1.87
CA SER A 373 -20.77 -7.83 1.93
C SER A 373 -19.84 -8.91 2.48
N GLU A 374 -18.51 -8.73 2.36
CA GLU A 374 -17.48 -9.72 2.70
C GLU A 374 -16.35 -9.10 3.54
N GLU A 375 -16.72 -8.27 4.49
CA GLU A 375 -15.78 -7.45 5.28
C GLU A 375 -14.63 -8.27 5.90
N ALA A 376 -14.93 -9.40 6.49
CA ALA A 376 -13.94 -10.26 7.13
C ALA A 376 -12.96 -10.94 6.16
N SER A 377 -13.32 -11.04 4.88
CA SER A 377 -12.53 -11.75 3.87
C SER A 377 -11.52 -10.88 3.14
N ILE A 378 -11.68 -9.54 3.19
CA ILE A 378 -10.91 -8.62 2.35
C ILE A 378 -10.12 -7.55 3.11
N LYS A 379 -10.26 -7.47 4.43
CA LYS A 379 -9.52 -6.49 5.24
C LYS A 379 -8.25 -7.07 5.83
N ILE A 380 -7.12 -6.38 5.60
CA ILE A 380 -5.84 -6.70 6.25
C ILE A 380 -5.83 -6.21 7.69
N LYS A 381 -6.44 -5.04 7.96
CA LYS A 381 -6.55 -4.42 9.29
C LYS A 381 -7.91 -3.77 9.44
N ASP A 382 -8.54 -3.95 10.60
CA ASP A 382 -9.79 -3.28 10.97
C ASP A 382 -9.55 -1.87 11.51
N VAL A 383 -8.80 -1.06 10.78
CA VAL A 383 -8.54 0.33 11.11
C VAL A 383 -9.27 1.21 10.09
N THR A 384 -10.32 1.87 10.52
CA THR A 384 -10.92 2.95 9.73
C THR A 384 -10.28 4.25 10.20
N ILE A 385 -9.62 4.95 9.28
CA ILE A 385 -8.96 6.22 9.56
C ILE A 385 -9.77 7.31 8.88
N SER A 386 -10.29 8.26 9.65
CA SER A 386 -10.76 9.50 9.08
C SER A 386 -9.77 10.60 9.42
N GLN A 387 -9.31 11.31 8.38
CA GLN A 387 -8.42 12.46 8.53
C GLN A 387 -9.19 13.72 8.24
N GLU A 388 -9.43 14.53 9.24
CA GLU A 388 -9.58 15.96 9.04
C GLU A 388 -8.91 16.69 10.20
N GLY A 389 -8.11 17.70 9.85
CA GLY A 389 -7.44 18.57 10.81
C GLY A 389 -8.44 19.23 11.76
N GLY A 390 -8.15 19.17 13.04
CA GLY A 390 -8.99 19.70 14.09
C GLY A 390 -8.76 18.94 15.39
N ASP A 391 -9.65 19.09 16.31
CA ASP A 391 -9.66 18.43 17.63
C ASP A 391 -10.02 16.94 17.47
N GLY A 392 -9.10 16.16 16.90
CA GLY A 392 -9.25 14.74 16.58
C GLY A 392 -9.30 13.84 17.80
N LYS A 393 -10.00 12.72 17.70
CA LYS A 393 -10.09 11.70 18.76
C LYS A 393 -9.98 10.30 18.18
N MET A 394 -9.39 9.38 18.95
CA MET A 394 -9.46 7.96 18.65
C MET A 394 -10.78 7.39 19.14
N SER A 395 -11.62 6.92 18.24
CA SER A 395 -12.90 6.27 18.55
C SER A 395 -12.74 4.77 18.58
N VAL A 396 -13.03 4.14 19.72
CA VAL A 396 -12.92 2.68 19.91
C VAL A 396 -14.29 2.12 20.24
N THR A 397 -14.84 1.29 19.36
CA THR A 397 -16.10 0.59 19.61
C THR A 397 -15.81 -0.83 20.11
N TYR A 398 -16.35 -1.15 21.24
CA TYR A 398 -16.20 -2.42 21.95
C TYR A 398 -17.44 -3.28 21.73
N GLY A 399 -17.23 -4.54 21.31
CA GLY A 399 -18.33 -5.50 21.06
C GLY A 399 -18.48 -6.58 22.14
N GLY A 400 -17.72 -6.53 23.24
CA GLY A 400 -17.76 -7.56 24.25
C GLY A 400 -16.86 -7.32 25.46
N ASP A 401 -16.78 -8.34 26.31
CA ASP A 401 -16.00 -8.33 27.55
C ASP A 401 -14.47 -8.40 27.32
N ASN A 402 -13.71 -7.82 28.24
CA ASN A 402 -12.25 -7.87 28.28
C ASN A 402 -11.55 -7.27 27.05
N ALA A 403 -12.15 -6.24 26.51
CA ALA A 403 -11.68 -5.56 25.31
C ALA A 403 -10.46 -4.67 25.56
N GLN A 404 -9.45 -4.75 24.71
CA GLN A 404 -8.25 -3.94 24.84
C GLN A 404 -7.75 -3.41 23.48
N ILE A 405 -7.14 -2.24 23.56
CA ILE A 405 -6.34 -1.67 22.47
C ILE A 405 -4.87 -1.67 22.89
N GLU A 406 -3.96 -1.82 21.95
CA GLU A 406 -2.54 -1.88 22.19
C GLU A 406 -1.77 -1.01 21.21
N TYR A 407 -0.80 -0.26 21.74
CA TYR A 407 0.19 0.45 20.93
C TYR A 407 1.58 -0.09 21.22
N GLN A 408 2.20 -0.69 20.22
CA GLN A 408 3.53 -1.27 20.31
C GLN A 408 4.59 -0.28 19.82
N LYS A 409 5.33 0.27 20.74
CA LYS A 409 6.51 1.10 20.50
C LYS A 409 7.35 1.17 21.77
N THR A 410 8.66 1.18 21.60
CA THR A 410 9.58 1.36 22.73
C THR A 410 9.59 2.82 23.19
N TRP A 411 9.29 3.01 24.48
CA TRP A 411 9.26 4.30 25.15
C TRP A 411 10.22 4.34 26.34
N ASP A 412 10.87 5.47 26.54
CA ASP A 412 11.51 5.81 27.82
C ASP A 412 10.56 6.71 28.63
N LEU A 413 9.81 6.10 29.54
CA LEU A 413 8.89 6.80 30.44
C LEU A 413 9.53 7.04 31.83
N SER A 414 10.85 6.90 31.99
CA SER A 414 11.55 7.00 33.29
C SER A 414 11.40 8.36 33.97
N LYS A 415 11.17 9.42 33.17
CA LYS A 415 10.99 10.79 33.69
C LYS A 415 9.55 11.11 34.10
N ALA A 416 8.59 10.27 33.74
CA ALA A 416 7.19 10.49 34.09
C ALA A 416 6.83 9.81 35.41
N SER A 417 6.07 10.48 36.26
CA SER A 417 5.44 9.91 37.43
C SER A 417 3.98 9.51 37.21
N THR A 418 3.35 10.08 36.21
CA THR A 418 1.94 9.84 35.86
C THR A 418 1.79 9.53 34.37
N PHE A 419 0.77 8.72 34.05
CA PHE A 419 0.28 8.50 32.71
C PHE A 419 -1.19 8.87 32.68
N THR A 420 -1.60 9.71 31.73
CA THR A 420 -2.98 10.19 31.63
C THR A 420 -3.51 10.08 30.20
N PHE A 421 -4.83 9.94 30.09
CA PHE A 421 -5.55 10.11 28.83
C PHE A 421 -6.99 10.57 29.11
N GLU A 422 -7.60 11.24 28.16
CA GLU A 422 -9.00 11.58 28.21
C GLU A 422 -9.83 10.45 27.60
N ALA A 423 -10.94 10.11 28.23
CA ALA A 423 -11.88 9.11 27.73
C ALA A 423 -13.31 9.65 27.80
N THR A 424 -14.04 9.63 26.69
CA THR A 424 -15.46 9.98 26.62
C THR A 424 -16.28 8.74 26.31
N ASN A 425 -17.12 8.30 27.22
CA ASN A 425 -17.94 7.12 27.05
C ASN A 425 -19.23 7.45 26.31
N LYS A 426 -19.42 6.91 25.11
CA LYS A 426 -20.65 7.03 24.30
C LYS A 426 -21.55 5.79 24.44
N GLY A 427 -21.15 4.81 25.24
CA GLY A 427 -21.96 3.63 25.55
C GLY A 427 -23.10 3.91 26.53
N ALA A 428 -23.95 2.91 26.71
CA ALA A 428 -25.11 2.99 27.61
C ALA A 428 -24.83 2.53 29.06
N SER A 429 -23.62 2.00 29.32
CA SER A 429 -23.15 1.55 30.64
C SER A 429 -21.78 2.14 30.96
N ASP A 430 -21.38 2.07 32.23
CA ASP A 430 -20.07 2.56 32.65
C ASP A 430 -18.94 1.69 32.10
N ALA A 431 -17.86 2.32 31.65
CA ALA A 431 -16.63 1.64 31.25
C ALA A 431 -15.65 1.57 32.44
N GLN A 432 -14.85 0.51 32.48
CA GLN A 432 -13.81 0.30 33.51
C GLN A 432 -12.45 0.13 32.82
N LEU A 433 -11.71 1.24 32.71
CA LEU A 433 -10.47 1.28 31.95
C LEU A 433 -9.26 0.99 32.82
N HIS A 434 -8.44 0.09 32.33
CA HIS A 434 -7.17 -0.32 32.94
C HIS A 434 -6.01 0.03 32.01
N LEU A 435 -4.92 0.54 32.60
CA LEU A 435 -3.66 0.77 31.90
C LEU A 435 -2.69 -0.37 32.18
N ILE A 436 -2.11 -0.94 31.15
CA ILE A 436 -1.11 -2.00 31.24
C ILE A 436 0.11 -1.61 30.41
N PHE A 437 1.30 -1.85 30.93
CA PHE A 437 2.53 -1.79 30.15
C PHE A 437 3.07 -3.19 29.87
N LYS A 438 3.65 -3.39 28.69
CA LYS A 438 4.53 -4.52 28.43
C LYS A 438 5.97 -4.00 28.57
N LEU A 439 6.66 -4.46 29.61
CA LEU A 439 7.97 -3.95 29.99
C LEU A 439 9.08 -4.94 29.64
N THR A 440 10.28 -4.39 29.39
CA THR A 440 11.53 -5.12 29.12
C THR A 440 11.49 -5.98 27.85
N ASP A 441 12.65 -6.54 27.49
CA ASP A 441 12.78 -7.44 26.34
C ASP A 441 11.98 -8.75 26.49
N ALA A 442 11.43 -9.00 27.69
CA ALA A 442 10.59 -10.16 28.01
C ALA A 442 9.09 -9.91 27.78
N TRP A 443 8.69 -8.72 27.33
CA TRP A 443 7.29 -8.35 27.13
C TRP A 443 6.41 -8.60 28.37
N THR A 444 6.96 -8.33 29.56
CA THR A 444 6.29 -8.59 30.82
C THR A 444 5.01 -7.78 30.94
N TRP A 445 3.88 -8.46 31.02
CA TRP A 445 2.57 -7.88 31.27
C TRP A 445 2.54 -7.25 32.66
N THR A 446 2.40 -5.94 32.71
CA THR A 446 2.51 -5.16 33.95
C THR A 446 1.30 -4.23 34.08
N PRO A 447 0.24 -4.68 34.78
CA PRO A 447 -0.89 -3.81 35.07
C PRO A 447 -0.45 -2.64 35.97
N VAL A 448 -0.91 -1.45 35.61
CA VAL A 448 -0.53 -0.21 36.29
C VAL A 448 -1.44 0.04 37.50
N ASN A 449 -2.69 -0.37 37.43
CA ASN A 449 -3.72 0.01 38.38
C ASN A 449 -4.54 -1.16 38.95
N ASP A 450 -3.97 -2.36 38.99
CA ASP A 450 -4.67 -3.54 39.55
C ASP A 450 -5.14 -3.31 41.00
N ASP A 451 -4.28 -2.71 41.85
CA ASP A 451 -4.57 -2.44 43.26
C ASP A 451 -5.39 -1.16 43.49
N ALA A 452 -5.31 -0.21 42.54
CA ALA A 452 -5.97 1.09 42.66
C ALA A 452 -7.39 1.11 42.05
N GLY A 453 -7.75 0.03 41.35
CA GLY A 453 -9.01 -0.09 40.62
C GLY A 453 -9.02 0.60 39.27
N ALA A 454 -10.06 0.32 38.50
CA ALA A 454 -10.24 0.87 37.15
C ALA A 454 -10.49 2.39 37.16
N CYS A 455 -10.08 3.07 36.09
CA CYS A 455 -10.64 4.37 35.76
C CYS A 455 -12.08 4.17 35.27
N VAL A 456 -13.05 4.53 36.10
CA VAL A 456 -14.48 4.42 35.74
C VAL A 456 -14.88 5.63 34.91
N VAL A 457 -15.40 5.36 33.72
CA VAL A 457 -15.95 6.40 32.82
C VAL A 457 -17.45 6.17 32.72
N PRO A 458 -18.29 6.97 33.43
CA PRO A 458 -19.74 6.79 33.42
C PRO A 458 -20.34 6.95 32.02
N ALA A 459 -21.46 6.28 31.80
CA ALA A 459 -22.20 6.37 30.54
C ALA A 459 -22.52 7.82 30.17
N GLY A 460 -22.14 8.26 28.98
CA GLY A 460 -22.35 9.62 28.46
C GLY A 460 -21.35 10.68 28.96
N GLU A 461 -20.45 10.35 29.87
CA GLU A 461 -19.53 11.31 30.51
C GLU A 461 -18.12 11.27 29.90
N SER A 462 -17.34 12.34 30.19
CA SER A 462 -15.92 12.44 29.87
C SER A 462 -15.10 12.48 31.16
N VAL A 463 -14.03 11.68 31.22
CA VAL A 463 -13.14 11.59 32.38
C VAL A 463 -11.69 11.66 31.92
N THR A 464 -10.82 12.36 32.64
CA THR A 464 -9.38 12.22 32.50
C THR A 464 -8.92 11.07 33.41
N CYS A 465 -8.57 9.94 32.81
CA CYS A 465 -7.96 8.83 33.50
C CYS A 465 -6.51 9.19 33.88
N SER A 466 -6.12 8.95 35.13
CA SER A 466 -4.78 9.25 35.63
C SER A 466 -4.23 8.09 36.45
N PHE A 467 -3.04 7.64 36.09
CA PHE A 467 -2.38 6.48 36.69
C PHE A 467 -1.00 6.86 37.22
N ASP A 468 -0.70 6.49 38.44
CA ASP A 468 0.65 6.63 39.01
C ASP A 468 1.57 5.52 38.45
N ILE A 469 2.58 5.94 37.69
CA ILE A 469 3.57 5.04 37.10
C ILE A 469 4.94 5.15 37.77
N SER A 470 5.08 5.90 38.85
CA SER A 470 6.35 6.20 39.51
C SER A 470 7.04 4.97 40.09
N SER A 471 6.25 3.97 40.51
CA SER A 471 6.75 2.72 41.15
C SER A 471 7.39 1.72 40.18
N PHE A 472 7.18 1.85 38.86
CA PHE A 472 7.69 0.88 37.87
C PHE A 472 9.15 1.19 37.50
N ALA A 473 10.09 0.37 37.97
CA ALA A 473 11.53 0.58 37.76
C ALA A 473 11.94 0.50 36.27
N ASP A 474 11.32 -0.41 35.51
CA ASP A 474 11.68 -0.71 34.12
C ASP A 474 10.89 0.11 33.09
N ARG A 475 10.22 1.19 33.49
CA ARG A 475 9.43 2.03 32.58
C ARG A 475 10.27 2.79 31.55
N ASN A 476 11.59 2.78 31.65
CA ASN A 476 12.53 3.23 30.62
C ASN A 476 12.58 2.30 29.41
N LYS A 477 12.03 1.09 29.52
CA LYS A 477 11.89 0.10 28.44
C LYS A 477 10.43 -0.36 28.32
N THR A 478 9.52 0.58 28.19
CA THR A 478 8.13 0.28 27.90
C THR A 478 8.01 -0.07 26.41
N LEU A 479 7.69 -1.32 26.09
CA LEU A 479 7.60 -1.82 24.73
C LEU A 479 6.20 -1.67 24.15
N SER A 480 5.18 -1.59 25.01
CA SER A 480 3.80 -1.45 24.60
C SER A 480 2.96 -0.79 25.69
N VAL A 481 1.98 0.01 25.27
CA VAL A 481 0.93 0.58 26.09
C VAL A 481 -0.38 -0.07 25.71
N VAL A 482 -1.07 -0.66 26.70
CA VAL A 482 -2.37 -1.32 26.52
C VAL A 482 -3.41 -0.57 27.35
N VAL A 483 -4.57 -0.30 26.76
CA VAL A 483 -5.76 0.17 27.49
C VAL A 483 -6.83 -0.88 27.35
N ALA A 484 -7.22 -1.51 28.45
CA ALA A 484 -8.23 -2.55 28.49
C ALA A 484 -9.52 -2.04 29.14
N ASN A 485 -10.67 -2.47 28.66
CA ASN A 485 -11.96 -2.25 29.31
C ASN A 485 -12.46 -3.58 29.89
N TYR A 486 -12.50 -3.67 31.20
CA TYR A 486 -12.95 -4.89 31.92
C TYR A 486 -14.38 -4.78 32.47
N ALA A 487 -15.14 -3.79 32.04
CA ALA A 487 -16.56 -3.70 32.41
C ALA A 487 -17.33 -4.89 31.78
N ALA A 488 -17.91 -5.74 32.64
CA ALA A 488 -18.65 -6.92 32.20
C ALA A 488 -19.85 -6.55 31.32
N GLY A 489 -19.96 -7.16 30.16
CA GLY A 489 -21.05 -6.94 29.20
C GLY A 489 -21.02 -5.57 28.51
N TYR A 490 -19.88 -4.83 28.58
CA TYR A 490 -19.79 -3.52 27.95
C TYR A 490 -19.82 -3.65 26.43
N THR A 491 -20.79 -2.96 25.83
CA THR A 491 -20.86 -2.71 24.40
C THR A 491 -21.08 -1.24 24.19
N GLY A 492 -20.21 -0.58 23.40
CA GLY A 492 -20.32 0.85 23.17
C GLY A 492 -19.03 1.46 22.65
N THR A 493 -19.06 2.76 22.42
CA THR A 493 -17.92 3.52 21.89
C THR A 493 -17.32 4.39 22.96
N ILE A 494 -15.98 4.36 23.07
CA ILE A 494 -15.21 5.30 23.88
C ILE A 494 -14.34 6.13 22.94
N LEU A 495 -14.38 7.45 23.10
CA LEU A 495 -13.50 8.39 22.44
C LEU A 495 -12.29 8.63 23.35
N TYR A 496 -11.10 8.39 22.83
CA TYR A 496 -9.83 8.63 23.52
C TYR A 496 -9.11 9.85 22.96
N ASP A 497 -8.42 10.58 23.83
CA ASP A 497 -7.64 11.75 23.47
C ASP A 497 -6.52 12.02 24.48
N ASN A 498 -5.57 12.89 24.13
CA ASN A 498 -4.58 13.47 25.04
C ASN A 498 -3.80 12.46 25.89
N PHE A 499 -3.26 11.41 25.27
CA PHE A 499 -2.37 10.49 25.97
C PHE A 499 -1.06 11.18 26.35
N LYS A 500 -0.72 11.19 27.64
CA LYS A 500 0.45 11.89 28.18
C LYS A 500 1.21 11.02 29.21
N ALA A 501 2.54 11.16 29.19
CA ALA A 501 3.40 10.67 30.25
C ALA A 501 4.06 11.88 30.93
N GLY A 502 3.58 12.23 32.14
CA GLY A 502 3.89 13.51 32.75
C GLY A 502 3.43 14.68 31.87
N ASP A 503 4.36 15.60 31.56
CA ASP A 503 4.08 16.73 30.65
C ASP A 503 4.26 16.38 29.15
N GLN A 504 4.78 15.20 28.85
CA GLN A 504 5.00 14.78 27.47
C GLN A 504 3.70 14.28 26.85
N VAL A 505 3.23 14.96 25.78
CA VAL A 505 2.15 14.45 24.94
C VAL A 505 2.69 13.31 24.08
N LEU A 506 2.04 12.14 24.16
CA LEU A 506 2.35 10.97 23.36
C LEU A 506 1.46 10.92 22.14
N TRP A 507 0.15 11.15 22.30
CA TRP A 507 -0.86 11.21 21.24
C TRP A 507 -1.96 12.20 21.64
N ASP A 508 -2.26 13.13 20.73
CA ASP A 508 -3.38 14.08 20.87
C ASP A 508 -4.37 14.00 19.70
N PHE A 509 -4.08 13.16 18.70
CA PHE A 509 -4.90 12.93 17.51
C PHE A 509 -5.31 14.21 16.75
N ASN A 510 -4.63 15.33 17.00
CA ASN A 510 -4.93 16.65 16.43
C ASN A 510 -4.10 16.96 15.18
N SER A 511 -3.25 16.06 14.74
CA SER A 511 -2.37 16.29 13.61
C SER A 511 -3.12 16.12 12.29
N ASP A 512 -2.90 17.04 11.37
CA ASP A 512 -3.41 16.95 9.99
C ASP A 512 -2.78 15.81 9.19
N LYS A 513 -1.79 15.15 9.76
CA LYS A 513 -1.17 13.97 9.19
C LYS A 513 -1.62 12.78 10.00
N TYR A 514 -2.03 11.75 9.28
CA TYR A 514 -2.11 10.46 9.88
C TYR A 514 -0.73 10.11 10.43
N ASP A 515 -0.60 10.17 11.72
CA ASP A 515 0.61 9.84 12.43
C ASP A 515 0.75 8.31 12.49
N ALA A 516 1.93 7.79 12.23
CA ALA A 516 2.26 6.38 12.42
C ALA A 516 1.91 5.86 13.84
N PHE A 517 1.80 6.75 14.81
CA PHE A 517 1.32 6.46 16.16
C PHE A 517 -0.14 6.04 16.20
N SER A 518 -1.02 6.73 15.50
CA SER A 518 -2.45 6.43 15.53
C SER A 518 -2.75 5.01 15.12
N ARG A 519 -1.91 4.41 14.27
CA ARG A 519 -2.05 3.05 13.76
C ARG A 519 -1.48 1.96 14.64
N GLY A 520 -0.65 2.32 15.58
CA GLY A 520 -0.16 1.38 16.56
C GLY A 520 -1.24 0.90 17.54
N PHE A 521 -2.41 1.57 17.57
CA PHE A 521 -3.55 1.10 18.36
C PHE A 521 -4.32 0.02 17.59
N GLU A 522 -4.11 -1.21 17.97
CA GLU A 522 -4.75 -2.40 17.39
C GLU A 522 -5.52 -3.15 18.47
N ASN A 523 -6.53 -3.92 18.07
CA ASN A 523 -7.12 -4.93 18.95
C ASN A 523 -6.17 -6.12 19.05
N THR A 524 -6.01 -6.69 20.22
CA THR A 524 -5.29 -7.94 20.38
C THR A 524 -6.26 -9.10 20.11
N GLU A 525 -6.04 -9.82 19.01
CA GLU A 525 -6.90 -10.90 18.53
C GLU A 525 -7.18 -12.02 19.55
N GLU A 526 -6.28 -12.21 20.53
CA GLU A 526 -6.44 -13.25 21.55
C GLU A 526 -7.55 -12.95 22.56
N MET A 527 -7.94 -11.68 22.72
CA MET A 527 -8.90 -11.29 23.76
C MET A 527 -10.23 -10.80 23.21
N ILE A 528 -10.29 -10.31 21.94
CA ILE A 528 -11.55 -9.77 21.43
C ILE A 528 -11.67 -9.84 19.94
N PRO A 529 -12.71 -10.55 19.47
CA PRO A 529 -13.00 -10.64 18.05
C PRO A 529 -13.56 -9.36 17.42
N GLU A 530 -13.99 -8.34 18.18
CA GLU A 530 -14.84 -7.25 17.67
C GLU A 530 -14.53 -5.88 18.26
N ILE A 531 -13.28 -5.43 18.25
CA ILE A 531 -12.97 -4.02 18.43
C ILE A 531 -12.83 -3.32 17.08
N LYS A 532 -13.52 -2.21 16.94
CA LYS A 532 -13.36 -1.28 15.82
C LYS A 532 -12.72 0.00 16.32
N ILE A 533 -11.55 0.33 15.78
CA ILE A 533 -10.84 1.58 16.05
C ILE A 533 -11.04 2.53 14.88
N VAL A 534 -11.47 3.75 15.17
CA VAL A 534 -11.63 4.84 14.21
C VAL A 534 -10.86 6.04 14.76
N PHE A 535 -9.96 6.60 13.98
CA PHE A 535 -9.31 7.87 14.30
C PHE A 535 -10.11 8.97 13.62
N ASP A 536 -10.86 9.73 14.40
CA ASP A 536 -11.83 10.70 13.91
C ASP A 536 -11.34 12.14 14.19
N GLY A 537 -11.09 12.89 13.14
CA GLY A 537 -11.05 14.33 13.22
C GLY A 537 -12.51 14.86 13.22
N THR A 538 -12.84 15.73 14.13
CA THR A 538 -14.19 16.13 14.54
C THR A 538 -15.05 16.83 13.49
N THR A 539 -15.24 16.31 12.30
CA THR A 539 -16.36 16.72 11.46
C THR A 539 -16.97 15.51 10.78
N ALA A 540 -18.26 15.32 11.02
CA ALA A 540 -19.05 14.33 10.33
C ALA A 540 -18.91 14.53 8.82
N ILE A 541 -18.19 13.63 8.14
CA ILE A 541 -18.10 13.62 6.70
C ILE A 541 -19.41 13.05 6.17
N GLY A 542 -20.25 13.91 5.63
CA GLY A 542 -21.21 13.50 4.63
C GLY A 542 -20.40 12.99 3.43
N ASN A 543 -20.78 11.83 2.87
CA ASN A 543 -20.18 11.20 1.69
C ASN A 543 -20.01 12.20 0.53
N THR A 544 -18.92 12.90 0.53
CA THR A 544 -18.32 13.52 -0.65
C THR A 544 -16.85 13.27 -0.53
N ALA A 545 -16.26 12.73 -1.57
CA ALA A 545 -14.81 12.61 -1.71
C ALA A 545 -14.20 13.98 -1.45
N GLN A 546 -13.80 14.24 -0.23
CA GLN A 546 -13.17 15.47 0.18
C GLN A 546 -11.68 15.17 0.33
N GLN A 547 -10.94 15.84 -0.50
CA GLN A 547 -9.49 15.86 -0.47
C GLN A 547 -9.04 16.11 0.97
N THR A 548 -8.26 15.19 1.51
CA THR A 548 -7.45 15.44 2.69
C THR A 548 -6.76 16.78 2.52
N ALA A 549 -6.92 17.67 3.47
CA ALA A 549 -6.18 18.92 3.50
C ALA A 549 -4.69 18.55 3.61
N SER A 550 -4.06 18.42 2.46
CA SER A 550 -2.62 18.34 2.34
C SER A 550 -2.04 19.52 3.14
N THR A 551 -1.05 19.28 3.98
CA THR A 551 -0.16 20.32 4.50
C THR A 551 0.57 21.05 3.38
N ARG A 552 0.25 20.76 2.13
CA ARG A 552 0.72 21.48 0.95
C ARG A 552 -0.11 22.74 0.75
N PRO A 553 0.53 23.85 0.44
CA PRO A 553 -0.18 25.06 0.12
C PRO A 553 -1.09 24.83 -1.08
N THR A 554 -2.38 25.20 -0.95
CA THR A 554 -3.37 25.08 -2.00
C THR A 554 -3.78 26.44 -2.52
N PHE A 555 -4.11 26.49 -3.81
CA PHE A 555 -4.58 27.70 -4.49
C PHE A 555 -5.72 27.33 -5.43
N SER A 556 -6.83 28.04 -5.31
CA SER A 556 -7.97 27.91 -6.22
C SER A 556 -8.67 29.23 -6.43
N ILE A 557 -9.39 29.37 -7.55
CA ILE A 557 -10.23 30.53 -7.84
C ILE A 557 -11.63 30.02 -8.20
N GLN A 558 -12.62 30.48 -7.44
CA GLN A 558 -14.03 30.23 -7.72
C GLN A 558 -14.75 31.54 -7.92
N ASN A 559 -15.33 31.75 -9.08
CA ASN A 559 -15.91 33.03 -9.50
C ASN A 559 -14.89 34.17 -9.41
N THR A 560 -15.05 35.10 -8.48
CA THR A 560 -14.15 36.24 -8.21
C THR A 560 -13.36 36.09 -6.92
N THR A 561 -13.50 34.95 -6.23
CA THR A 561 -12.81 34.68 -4.95
C THR A 561 -11.60 33.78 -5.16
N ILE A 562 -10.46 34.23 -4.69
CA ILE A 562 -9.20 33.51 -4.64
C ILE A 562 -9.06 32.90 -3.24
N SER A 563 -8.94 31.60 -3.14
CA SER A 563 -8.65 30.88 -1.89
C SER A 563 -7.22 30.38 -1.90
N LEU A 564 -6.49 30.67 -0.84
CA LEU A 564 -5.10 30.28 -0.63
C LEU A 564 -4.96 29.65 0.75
N THR A 565 -4.44 28.43 0.82
CA THR A 565 -4.04 27.80 2.08
C THR A 565 -2.53 27.63 2.07
N THR A 566 -1.86 28.01 3.15
CA THR A 566 -0.41 27.88 3.31
C THR A 566 -0.09 26.99 4.50
N ALA A 567 0.78 26.01 4.27
CA ALA A 567 1.25 25.09 5.32
C ALA A 567 2.28 25.73 6.26
N ASN A 568 2.99 26.74 5.80
CA ASN A 568 4.06 27.39 6.55
C ASN A 568 3.88 28.93 6.53
N ALA A 569 4.36 29.59 7.59
CA ALA A 569 4.48 31.04 7.58
C ALA A 569 5.55 31.47 6.55
N GLY A 570 5.30 32.58 5.86
CA GLY A 570 6.26 33.11 4.90
C GLY A 570 5.76 34.31 4.12
N ASN A 571 6.62 34.95 3.35
CA ASN A 571 6.23 36.02 2.45
C ASN A 571 5.43 35.46 1.28
N VAL A 572 4.29 36.07 0.99
CA VAL A 572 3.42 35.73 -0.15
C VAL A 572 3.12 36.98 -0.95
N SER A 573 3.06 36.85 -2.29
CA SER A 573 2.42 37.80 -3.18
C SER A 573 1.27 37.16 -3.95
N VAL A 574 0.18 37.92 -4.09
CA VAL A 574 -0.96 37.58 -4.93
C VAL A 574 -1.11 38.69 -5.97
N ASP A 575 -0.65 38.43 -7.18
CA ASP A 575 -0.59 39.40 -8.27
C ASP A 575 -1.57 39.04 -9.40
N VAL A 576 -2.19 40.04 -10.00
CA VAL A 576 -3.10 39.92 -11.14
C VAL A 576 -2.46 40.52 -12.38
N PHE A 577 -2.47 39.74 -13.46
CA PHE A 577 -1.91 40.13 -14.76
C PHE A 577 -2.99 40.14 -15.84
N SER A 578 -2.82 40.99 -16.83
CA SER A 578 -3.57 40.90 -18.09
C SER A 578 -3.07 39.71 -18.90
N MET A 579 -3.86 39.29 -19.90
CA MET A 579 -3.52 38.13 -20.76
C MET A 579 -2.22 38.33 -21.56
N ASN A 580 -1.74 39.57 -21.71
CA ASN A 580 -0.44 39.87 -22.34
C ASN A 580 0.73 39.96 -21.35
N GLY A 581 0.52 39.52 -20.09
CA GLY A 581 1.58 39.40 -19.08
C GLY A 581 1.89 40.69 -18.31
N LYS A 582 1.16 41.80 -18.54
CA LYS A 582 1.36 43.05 -17.77
C LYS A 582 0.69 42.93 -16.41
N ARG A 583 1.40 43.18 -15.31
CA ARG A 583 0.81 43.22 -13.97
C ARG A 583 -0.17 44.38 -13.84
N ILE A 584 -1.40 44.05 -13.48
CA ILE A 584 -2.52 45.00 -13.36
C ILE A 584 -2.74 45.40 -11.90
N ALA A 585 -2.62 44.42 -10.98
CA ALA A 585 -2.81 44.66 -9.55
C ALA A 585 -1.96 43.69 -8.71
N THR A 586 -1.67 44.11 -7.48
CA THR A 586 -1.19 43.24 -6.41
C THR A 586 -2.26 43.26 -5.32
N LEU A 587 -2.93 42.14 -5.12
CA LEU A 587 -4.01 42.01 -4.12
C LEU A 587 -3.44 41.86 -2.72
N TYR A 588 -2.27 41.20 -2.63
CA TYR A 588 -1.54 41.03 -1.37
C TYR A 588 -0.04 40.92 -1.60
N LYS A 589 0.74 41.48 -0.68
CA LYS A 589 2.18 41.25 -0.60
C LYS A 589 2.63 41.48 0.84
N GLY A 590 3.06 40.43 1.50
CA GLY A 590 3.47 40.49 2.90
C GLY A 590 3.72 39.11 3.49
N ASN A 591 4.03 39.10 4.78
CA ASN A 591 4.22 37.86 5.53
C ASN A 591 2.86 37.36 6.04
N ILE A 592 2.59 36.08 5.87
CA ILE A 592 1.39 35.41 6.37
C ILE A 592 1.78 34.26 7.29
N ALA A 593 0.95 33.93 8.26
CA ALA A 593 1.08 32.70 9.05
C ALA A 593 0.63 31.47 8.23
N ALA A 594 0.87 30.27 8.71
CA ALA A 594 0.19 29.09 8.20
C ALA A 594 -1.34 29.26 8.40
N GLY A 595 -2.12 28.91 7.38
CA GLY A 595 -3.59 29.07 7.43
C GLY A 595 -4.22 29.35 6.08
N SER A 596 -5.53 29.57 6.09
CA SER A 596 -6.35 29.83 4.90
C SER A 596 -6.65 31.31 4.76
N TYR A 597 -6.51 31.82 3.54
CA TYR A 597 -6.69 33.24 3.17
C TYR A 597 -7.59 33.35 1.96
N SER A 598 -8.35 34.44 1.90
CA SER A 598 -9.25 34.72 0.78
C SER A 598 -8.99 36.15 0.26
N PHE A 599 -8.93 36.28 -1.08
CA PHE A 599 -8.77 37.57 -1.76
C PHE A 599 -9.87 37.72 -2.81
N SER A 600 -10.37 38.92 -3.02
CA SER A 600 -11.47 39.19 -3.95
C SER A 600 -10.99 39.92 -5.19
N LEU A 601 -11.55 39.53 -6.35
CA LEU A 601 -11.41 40.20 -7.64
C LEU A 601 -12.62 41.06 -7.99
N GLU A 602 -13.60 41.22 -7.08
CA GLU A 602 -14.86 41.92 -7.37
C GLU A 602 -14.68 43.38 -7.78
N ASN A 603 -13.61 44.02 -7.33
CA ASN A 603 -13.31 45.41 -7.68
C ASN A 603 -12.46 45.54 -8.96
N MET A 604 -12.19 44.43 -9.65
CA MET A 604 -11.49 44.46 -10.93
C MET A 604 -12.43 44.75 -12.07
N PRO A 605 -12.03 45.50 -13.10
CA PRO A 605 -12.82 45.65 -14.32
C PRO A 605 -13.18 44.30 -14.94
N LYS A 606 -14.33 44.22 -15.60
CA LYS A 606 -14.70 43.02 -16.36
C LYS A 606 -13.64 42.68 -17.41
N GLY A 607 -13.23 41.42 -17.44
CA GLY A 607 -12.17 40.99 -18.36
C GLY A 607 -11.50 39.67 -17.96
N SER A 608 -10.63 39.19 -18.85
CA SER A 608 -9.83 38.00 -18.59
C SER A 608 -8.48 38.38 -17.97
N TYR A 609 -8.13 37.71 -16.90
CA TYR A 609 -6.91 37.95 -16.12
C TYR A 609 -6.20 36.64 -15.81
N ILE A 610 -4.94 36.75 -15.41
CA ILE A 610 -4.13 35.66 -14.85
C ILE A 610 -3.79 36.08 -13.41
N VAL A 611 -4.16 35.25 -12.46
CA VAL A 611 -3.76 35.42 -11.04
C VAL A 611 -2.56 34.54 -10.77
N ARG A 612 -1.51 35.11 -10.17
CA ARG A 612 -0.32 34.40 -9.74
C ARG A 612 -0.11 34.55 -8.24
N VAL A 613 0.09 33.43 -7.57
CA VAL A 613 0.48 33.37 -6.16
C VAL A 613 1.91 32.86 -6.07
N MET A 614 2.75 33.55 -5.28
CA MET A 614 4.14 33.14 -5.05
C MET A 614 4.52 33.33 -3.59
N GLY A 615 5.21 32.35 -3.01
CA GLY A 615 5.77 32.42 -1.65
C GLY A 615 5.13 31.42 -0.68
N ALA A 616 5.66 31.28 0.53
CA ALA A 616 5.24 30.32 1.56
C ALA A 616 5.08 28.86 1.03
N GLY A 617 5.99 28.44 0.15
CA GLY A 617 5.97 27.09 -0.45
C GLY A 617 5.02 26.92 -1.63
N ILE A 618 4.35 27.98 -2.11
CA ILE A 618 3.47 27.92 -3.28
C ILE A 618 3.98 28.78 -4.43
N THR A 619 3.90 28.27 -5.64
CA THR A 619 3.99 29.01 -6.90
C THR A 619 2.88 28.47 -7.80
N ALA A 620 1.83 29.25 -7.97
CA ALA A 620 0.67 28.84 -8.74
C ALA A 620 0.16 29.99 -9.62
N THR A 621 -0.39 29.63 -10.78
CA THR A 621 -0.96 30.59 -11.74
C THR A 621 -2.26 30.03 -12.31
N GLN A 622 -3.32 30.82 -12.29
CA GLN A 622 -4.63 30.42 -12.82
C GLN A 622 -5.30 31.55 -13.59
N PRO A 623 -5.85 31.28 -14.79
CA PRO A 623 -6.69 32.25 -15.50
C PRO A 623 -8.05 32.41 -14.83
N VAL A 624 -8.60 33.61 -14.88
CA VAL A 624 -9.92 33.97 -14.34
C VAL A 624 -10.65 34.94 -15.24
N LEU A 625 -11.96 34.79 -15.34
CA LEU A 625 -12.85 35.72 -16.03
C LEU A 625 -13.68 36.48 -14.99
N VAL A 626 -13.45 37.78 -14.88
CA VAL A 626 -14.29 38.69 -14.10
C VAL A 626 -15.46 39.17 -15.00
N LYS A 627 -16.70 38.81 -14.61
CA LYS A 627 -17.91 39.00 -15.41
C LYS A 627 -18.64 40.32 -15.07
#